data_7a0b1920a63420224142e9626cffe34c
#
_entry.id   7a0b1920a63420224142e9626cffe34c
#
_cell.length_a   1.000
_cell.length_b   1.000
_cell.length_c   1.000
_cell.angle_alpha   90.00
_cell.angle_beta   90.00
_cell.angle_gamma   90.00
#
_symmetry.space_group_name_H-M   'P 1'
#
loop_
_entity.id
_entity.type
_entity.pdbx_description
1 polymer ?
#
loop_
_entity_poly.entity_id
_entity_poly.type
_entity_poly.pdbx_seq_one_letter_code
_entity_poly.pdbx_strand_id
1 'polypeptide(L)'
;MAAVTGAETIRQRVERTLVAESIDLTSERGRARAENLIDDTLRLVKAEHLAGDNGASGESLDGAARELRDELIGLGAVAEQMLSDPEAQEWMINGPRRIFRDTGERIERVTNISFADDRHLRAFIERLLERVEGKRLDRITPRVEARLPDGSRLTAAIPPVSSNGHPICSIRRFTLGASSLTELAQLGFLSAEAAAFLAACVRAGKNILIAGRTSSGKTTLLNALGKEIPAQERIVICESSAELQLPRILANCVGYEARNGSVDGLPEITLEDLISDALRMNPDRILVGECRGPETMALLWSLATGHSGMTSIHGNSAEHAVKNLIRFALTSGARIESEQALDWVQEVEIVVHCNRPRSPHGEGHNFQPRLIDEIAEVAGAEGTRLTLNPLFEGAGRNLKWLGVRPRFANDLADAGFDLAA
;
A
#
# COMPACT_ATOMS: atom_id res chain seq x y z
N MET A 1 -50.71 -2.58 -19.88
CA MET A 1 -49.77 -1.59 -19.36
C MET A 1 -49.29 -2.10 -18.04
N ALA A 2 -48.01 -2.52 -17.95
CA ALA A 2 -47.41 -2.98 -16.69
C ALA A 2 -47.38 -1.76 -15.74
N ALA A 3 -47.80 -1.98 -14.48
CA ALA A 3 -47.71 -0.97 -13.43
C ALA A 3 -46.23 -0.69 -13.18
N VAL A 4 -45.81 0.56 -13.43
CA VAL A 4 -44.47 1.04 -13.10
C VAL A 4 -44.32 0.93 -11.58
N THR A 5 -43.33 0.19 -11.09
CA THR A 5 -43.09 0.06 -9.64
C THR A 5 -42.71 1.42 -9.06
N GLY A 6 -43.05 1.68 -7.78
CA GLY A 6 -42.71 2.98 -7.13
C GLY A 6 -41.22 3.30 -7.20
N ALA A 7 -40.35 2.28 -7.19
CA ALA A 7 -38.89 2.38 -7.37
C ALA A 7 -38.54 2.97 -8.77
N GLU A 8 -39.15 2.48 -9.84
CA GLU A 8 -38.99 2.98 -11.20
C GLU A 8 -39.46 4.44 -11.35
N THR A 9 -40.49 4.80 -10.62
CA THR A 9 -41.05 6.16 -10.60
C THR A 9 -40.07 7.15 -9.96
N ILE A 10 -39.39 6.78 -8.83
CA ILE A 10 -38.40 7.64 -8.19
C ILE A 10 -37.22 7.87 -9.14
N ARG A 11 -36.65 6.83 -9.71
CA ARG A 11 -35.54 6.90 -10.65
C ARG A 11 -35.84 7.82 -11.84
N GLN A 12 -36.93 7.58 -12.52
CA GLN A 12 -37.32 8.36 -13.71
C GLN A 12 -37.54 9.85 -13.42
N ARG A 13 -38.13 10.19 -12.26
CA ARG A 13 -38.34 11.59 -11.86
C ARG A 13 -37.01 12.28 -11.53
N VAL A 14 -36.14 11.62 -10.79
CA VAL A 14 -34.82 12.15 -10.42
C VAL A 14 -33.98 12.37 -11.68
N GLU A 15 -33.81 11.35 -12.53
CA GLU A 15 -33.04 11.45 -13.77
C GLU A 15 -33.53 12.55 -14.71
N ARG A 16 -34.84 12.68 -14.86
CA ARG A 16 -35.46 13.75 -15.68
C ARG A 16 -35.11 15.14 -15.15
N THR A 17 -35.15 15.31 -13.82
CA THR A 17 -34.86 16.61 -13.21
C THR A 17 -33.37 16.92 -13.22
N LEU A 18 -32.50 15.91 -13.04
CA LEU A 18 -31.05 16.08 -13.19
C LEU A 18 -30.67 16.61 -14.56
N VAL A 19 -31.28 16.06 -15.59
CA VAL A 19 -31.07 16.51 -16.98
C VAL A 19 -31.67 17.91 -17.21
N ALA A 20 -32.92 18.17 -16.75
CA ALA A 20 -33.60 19.44 -16.94
C ALA A 20 -32.88 20.61 -16.24
N GLU A 21 -32.35 20.40 -15.04
CA GLU A 21 -31.61 21.40 -14.28
C GLU A 21 -30.09 21.40 -14.65
N SER A 22 -29.65 20.55 -15.56
CA SER A 22 -28.22 20.39 -15.95
C SER A 22 -27.30 20.25 -14.73
N ILE A 23 -27.68 19.38 -13.76
CA ILE A 23 -26.97 19.22 -12.52
C ILE A 23 -25.67 18.44 -12.81
N ASP A 24 -24.54 19.07 -12.52
CA ASP A 24 -23.22 18.48 -12.63
C ASP A 24 -22.89 17.66 -11.38
N LEU A 25 -23.04 16.34 -11.45
CA LEU A 25 -22.78 15.40 -10.36
C LEU A 25 -21.28 15.27 -10.02
N THR A 26 -20.38 15.83 -10.82
CA THR A 26 -18.94 15.85 -10.49
C THR A 26 -18.62 16.92 -9.44
N SER A 27 -19.43 17.97 -9.33
CA SER A 27 -19.28 19.05 -8.36
C SER A 27 -19.92 18.71 -7.01
N GLU A 28 -19.33 19.19 -5.92
CA GLU A 28 -19.89 19.04 -4.57
C GLU A 28 -21.31 19.64 -4.46
N ARG A 29 -21.50 20.82 -5.07
CA ARG A 29 -22.81 21.49 -5.11
C ARG A 29 -23.84 20.71 -5.90
N GLY A 30 -23.44 20.08 -7.02
CA GLY A 30 -24.33 19.24 -7.81
C GLY A 30 -24.71 17.96 -7.08
N ARG A 31 -23.80 17.32 -6.37
CA ARG A 31 -24.10 16.15 -5.52
C ARG A 31 -25.07 16.50 -4.39
N ALA A 32 -24.83 17.59 -3.66
CA ALA A 32 -25.75 18.05 -2.62
C ALA A 32 -27.16 18.37 -3.20
N ARG A 33 -27.23 18.93 -4.41
CA ARG A 33 -28.51 19.18 -5.09
C ARG A 33 -29.23 17.89 -5.48
N ALA A 34 -28.49 16.89 -5.99
CA ALA A 34 -29.02 15.58 -6.33
C ALA A 34 -29.55 14.82 -5.10
N GLU A 35 -28.85 14.91 -3.96
CA GLU A 35 -29.27 14.32 -2.71
C GLU A 35 -30.63 14.89 -2.24
N ASN A 36 -30.74 16.21 -2.22
CA ASN A 36 -32.01 16.88 -1.89
C ASN A 36 -33.13 16.49 -2.86
N LEU A 37 -32.81 16.35 -4.16
CA LEU A 37 -33.79 15.95 -5.19
C LEU A 37 -34.31 14.53 -4.96
N ILE A 38 -33.42 13.59 -4.58
CA ILE A 38 -33.80 12.21 -4.25
C ILE A 38 -34.74 12.20 -3.02
N ASP A 39 -34.41 12.96 -1.97
CA ASP A 39 -35.21 13.05 -0.75
C ASP A 39 -36.59 13.66 -1.02
N ASP A 40 -36.65 14.74 -1.78
CA ASP A 40 -37.90 15.39 -2.13
C ASP A 40 -38.78 14.48 -3.00
N THR A 41 -38.18 13.79 -3.98
CA THR A 41 -38.89 12.82 -4.85
C THR A 41 -39.40 11.64 -4.02
N LEU A 42 -38.63 11.11 -3.09
CA LEU A 42 -39.04 10.04 -2.19
C LEU A 42 -40.25 10.45 -1.35
N ARG A 43 -40.22 11.67 -0.77
CA ARG A 43 -41.35 12.20 0.02
C ARG A 43 -42.64 12.33 -0.82
N LEU A 44 -42.52 12.84 -2.06
CA LEU A 44 -43.63 12.96 -2.97
C LEU A 44 -44.21 11.59 -3.35
N VAL A 45 -43.38 10.62 -3.74
CA VAL A 45 -43.82 9.29 -4.12
C VAL A 45 -44.44 8.55 -2.92
N LYS A 46 -43.91 8.70 -1.71
CA LYS A 46 -44.55 8.18 -0.48
C LYS A 46 -45.92 8.78 -0.23
N ALA A 47 -46.08 10.10 -0.37
CA ALA A 47 -47.35 10.76 -0.19
C ALA A 47 -48.40 10.31 -1.26
N GLU A 48 -48.00 10.13 -2.53
CA GLU A 48 -48.84 9.60 -3.58
C GLU A 48 -49.28 8.15 -3.31
N HIS A 49 -48.39 7.29 -2.75
CA HIS A 49 -48.71 5.92 -2.40
C HIS A 49 -49.63 5.82 -1.19
N LEU A 50 -49.49 6.72 -0.20
CA LEU A 50 -50.42 6.78 0.95
C LEU A 50 -51.81 7.25 0.57
N ALA A 51 -51.95 8.06 -0.51
CA ALA A 51 -53.21 8.53 -1.03
C ALA A 51 -53.92 7.55 -2.02
N GLY A 52 -53.13 6.59 -2.56
CA GLY A 52 -53.61 5.56 -3.50
C GLY A 52 -53.40 4.17 -2.91
N ASP A 53 -54.45 3.32 -3.01
CA ASP A 53 -54.47 1.95 -2.44
C ASP A 53 -53.49 0.97 -3.14
N ASN A 54 -52.30 1.41 -3.55
CA ASN A 54 -51.30 0.65 -4.29
C ASN A 54 -50.16 0.19 -3.37
N GLY A 55 -50.18 -1.07 -3.02
CA GLY A 55 -49.41 -1.81 -2.02
C GLY A 55 -47.87 -1.94 -2.17
N ALA A 56 -47.15 -0.85 -2.45
CA ALA A 56 -45.68 -0.86 -2.23
C ALA A 56 -45.40 -0.46 -0.77
N SER A 57 -44.74 -1.33 -0.04
CA SER A 57 -44.35 -1.04 1.36
C SER A 57 -43.37 0.17 1.40
N GLY A 58 -43.51 1.05 2.38
CA GLY A 58 -42.61 2.18 2.55
C GLY A 58 -41.11 1.77 2.59
N GLU A 59 -40.80 0.59 3.10
CA GLU A 59 -39.46 0.01 3.11
C GLU A 59 -38.89 -0.25 1.70
N SER A 60 -39.72 -0.62 0.73
CA SER A 60 -39.31 -0.83 -0.67
C SER A 60 -38.94 0.51 -1.33
N LEU A 61 -39.63 1.61 -1.02
CA LEU A 61 -39.36 2.94 -1.57
C LEU A 61 -38.07 3.54 -0.94
N ASP A 62 -37.86 3.32 0.35
CA ASP A 62 -36.61 3.73 1.02
C ASP A 62 -35.41 2.97 0.48
N GLY A 63 -35.55 1.68 0.19
CA GLY A 63 -34.55 0.85 -0.46
C GLY A 63 -34.17 1.41 -1.83
N ALA A 64 -35.17 1.68 -2.68
CA ALA A 64 -34.96 2.24 -4.02
C ALA A 64 -34.30 3.63 -4.01
N ALA A 65 -34.69 4.49 -3.09
CA ALA A 65 -34.06 5.81 -2.94
C ALA A 65 -32.61 5.69 -2.45
N ARG A 66 -32.32 4.71 -1.59
CA ARG A 66 -30.95 4.42 -1.14
C ARG A 66 -30.08 3.91 -2.28
N GLU A 67 -30.57 2.94 -3.06
CA GLU A 67 -29.87 2.44 -4.25
C GLU A 67 -29.61 3.55 -5.27
N LEU A 68 -30.58 4.43 -5.52
CA LEU A 68 -30.42 5.54 -6.43
C LEU A 68 -29.42 6.59 -5.91
N ARG A 69 -29.41 6.85 -4.60
CA ARG A 69 -28.43 7.73 -3.95
C ARG A 69 -27.02 7.16 -4.09
N ASP A 70 -26.85 5.88 -3.82
CA ASP A 70 -25.56 5.19 -3.94
C ASP A 70 -25.08 5.17 -5.39
N GLU A 71 -26.00 5.04 -6.36
CA GLU A 71 -25.66 5.04 -7.78
C GLU A 71 -25.30 6.43 -8.31
N LEU A 72 -26.01 7.48 -7.93
CA LEU A 72 -25.83 8.83 -8.47
C LEU A 72 -24.78 9.66 -7.71
N ILE A 73 -24.70 9.49 -6.41
CA ILE A 73 -23.91 10.35 -5.52
C ILE A 73 -22.82 9.56 -4.78
N GLY A 74 -23.13 8.33 -4.40
CA GLY A 74 -22.21 7.42 -3.73
C GLY A 74 -21.28 6.69 -4.70
N LEU A 75 -20.48 5.77 -4.15
CA LEU A 75 -19.64 4.87 -4.96
C LEU A 75 -20.46 3.74 -5.61
N GLY A 76 -21.77 3.61 -5.25
CA GLY A 76 -22.65 2.53 -5.65
C GLY A 76 -22.55 1.30 -4.73
N ALA A 77 -23.61 0.51 -4.68
CA ALA A 77 -23.70 -0.67 -3.80
C ALA A 77 -22.56 -1.70 -4.01
N VAL A 78 -22.08 -1.83 -5.25
CA VAL A 78 -20.94 -2.69 -5.59
C VAL A 78 -19.67 -2.21 -4.89
N ALA A 79 -19.42 -0.91 -4.91
CA ALA A 79 -18.26 -0.31 -4.28
C ALA A 79 -18.32 -0.42 -2.76
N GLU A 80 -19.48 -0.15 -2.17
CA GLU A 80 -19.68 -0.27 -0.73
C GLU A 80 -19.42 -1.70 -0.27
N GLN A 81 -19.96 -2.69 -0.98
CA GLN A 81 -19.72 -4.10 -0.68
C GLN A 81 -18.24 -4.48 -0.79
N MET A 82 -17.53 -3.96 -1.81
CA MET A 82 -16.10 -4.21 -1.98
C MET A 82 -15.26 -3.50 -0.90
N LEU A 83 -15.55 -2.25 -0.60
CA LEU A 83 -14.76 -1.45 0.34
C LEU A 83 -15.03 -1.82 1.81
N SER A 84 -16.21 -2.37 2.12
CA SER A 84 -16.56 -2.81 3.46
C SER A 84 -16.06 -4.22 3.81
N ASP A 85 -15.57 -5.00 2.84
CA ASP A 85 -15.06 -6.35 3.08
C ASP A 85 -13.77 -6.32 3.91
N PRO A 86 -13.77 -6.76 5.18
CA PRO A 86 -12.60 -6.65 6.05
C PRO A 86 -11.47 -7.62 5.68
N GLU A 87 -11.78 -8.71 4.96
CA GLU A 87 -10.80 -9.73 4.59
C GLU A 87 -10.03 -9.37 3.33
N ALA A 88 -10.58 -8.50 2.48
CA ALA A 88 -9.94 -8.13 1.22
C ALA A 88 -8.70 -7.27 1.45
N GLN A 89 -7.54 -7.74 1.00
CA GLN A 89 -6.30 -6.95 0.91
C GLN A 89 -6.17 -6.27 -0.44
N GLU A 90 -6.65 -6.90 -1.50
CA GLU A 90 -6.64 -6.33 -2.85
C GLU A 90 -7.84 -6.81 -3.65
N TRP A 91 -8.45 -5.89 -4.39
CA TRP A 91 -9.46 -6.18 -5.39
C TRP A 91 -8.87 -6.05 -6.78
N MET A 92 -9.03 -7.09 -7.60
CA MET A 92 -8.55 -7.11 -8.98
C MET A 92 -9.75 -7.24 -9.93
N ILE A 93 -10.02 -6.19 -10.70
CA ILE A 93 -11.17 -6.07 -11.59
C ILE A 93 -10.66 -6.14 -13.03
N ASN A 94 -10.88 -7.28 -13.68
CA ASN A 94 -10.41 -7.57 -15.04
C ASN A 94 -11.52 -7.36 -16.09
N GLY A 95 -12.44 -6.44 -15.82
CA GLY A 95 -13.66 -6.16 -16.58
C GLY A 95 -14.90 -6.35 -15.72
N PRO A 96 -16.11 -6.00 -16.22
CA PRO A 96 -17.31 -5.85 -15.38
C PRO A 96 -17.78 -7.11 -14.67
N ARG A 97 -17.42 -8.31 -15.15
CA ARG A 97 -17.87 -9.60 -14.61
C ARG A 97 -16.73 -10.49 -14.14
N ARG A 98 -15.48 -10.01 -14.16
CA ARG A 98 -14.29 -10.77 -13.75
C ARG A 98 -13.59 -10.07 -12.60
N ILE A 99 -14.14 -10.27 -11.41
CA ILE A 99 -13.68 -9.67 -10.17
C ILE A 99 -13.03 -10.75 -9.32
N PHE A 100 -11.85 -10.43 -8.79
CA PHE A 100 -11.10 -11.29 -7.90
C PHE A 100 -10.75 -10.52 -6.62
N ARG A 101 -10.66 -11.26 -5.52
CA ARG A 101 -10.28 -10.78 -4.21
C ARG A 101 -9.03 -11.51 -3.73
N ASP A 102 -8.02 -10.79 -3.28
CA ASP A 102 -6.88 -11.33 -2.53
C ASP A 102 -7.12 -11.07 -1.05
N THR A 103 -7.19 -12.11 -0.24
CA THR A 103 -7.31 -12.04 1.22
C THR A 103 -5.94 -12.08 1.92
N GLY A 104 -4.86 -12.17 1.14
CA GLY A 104 -3.53 -12.40 1.67
C GLY A 104 -3.21 -13.88 1.88
N GLU A 105 -4.19 -14.74 2.03
CA GLU A 105 -4.03 -16.20 2.09
C GLU A 105 -4.31 -16.85 0.73
N ARG A 106 -5.28 -16.34 0.01
CA ARG A 106 -5.72 -16.87 -1.29
C ARG A 106 -6.26 -15.76 -2.20
N ILE A 107 -6.18 -16.01 -3.49
CA ILE A 107 -6.87 -15.24 -4.51
C ILE A 107 -8.09 -16.05 -4.94
N GLU A 108 -9.27 -15.45 -4.85
CA GLU A 108 -10.52 -16.10 -5.22
C GLU A 108 -11.36 -15.25 -6.17
N ARG A 109 -12.10 -15.91 -7.04
CA ARG A 109 -13.05 -15.24 -7.92
C ARG A 109 -14.32 -14.92 -7.15
N VAL A 110 -14.75 -13.66 -7.21
CA VAL A 110 -16.00 -13.21 -6.61
C VAL A 110 -17.10 -13.23 -7.65
N THR A 111 -18.20 -13.92 -7.38
CA THR A 111 -19.32 -14.11 -8.32
C THR A 111 -20.60 -13.37 -7.93
N ASN A 112 -20.71 -12.95 -6.68
CA ASN A 112 -21.85 -12.19 -6.15
C ASN A 112 -21.72 -10.67 -6.33
N ILE A 113 -20.59 -10.20 -6.85
CA ILE A 113 -20.32 -8.79 -7.17
C ILE A 113 -20.05 -8.68 -8.66
N SER A 114 -20.73 -7.76 -9.36
CA SER A 114 -20.46 -7.46 -10.76
C SER A 114 -20.93 -6.07 -11.12
N PHE A 115 -20.31 -5.48 -12.13
CA PHE A 115 -20.78 -4.26 -12.79
C PHE A 115 -21.70 -4.64 -13.95
N ALA A 116 -22.70 -3.80 -14.25
CA ALA A 116 -23.63 -4.06 -15.33
C ALA A 116 -22.93 -4.18 -16.69
N ASP A 117 -22.05 -3.23 -16.97
CA ASP A 117 -21.27 -3.13 -18.20
C ASP A 117 -19.96 -2.35 -17.98
N ASP A 118 -19.23 -2.10 -19.08
CA ASP A 118 -17.98 -1.32 -19.06
C ASP A 118 -18.16 0.14 -18.67
N ARG A 119 -19.32 0.73 -18.97
CA ARG A 119 -19.63 2.13 -18.61
C ARG A 119 -19.80 2.26 -17.10
N HIS A 120 -20.51 1.29 -16.51
CA HIS A 120 -20.70 1.25 -15.06
C HIS A 120 -19.37 1.05 -14.32
N LEU A 121 -18.50 0.12 -14.78
CA LEU A 121 -17.17 -0.07 -14.22
C LEU A 121 -16.30 1.19 -14.36
N ARG A 122 -16.33 1.82 -15.53
CA ARG A 122 -15.60 3.07 -15.78
C ARG A 122 -16.08 4.20 -14.87
N ALA A 123 -17.37 4.40 -14.75
CA ALA A 123 -17.96 5.41 -13.86
C ALA A 123 -17.57 5.17 -12.38
N PHE A 124 -17.49 3.92 -11.95
CA PHE A 124 -16.99 3.56 -10.63
C PHE A 124 -15.52 4.02 -10.42
N ILE A 125 -14.64 3.73 -11.38
CA ILE A 125 -13.23 4.13 -11.30
C ILE A 125 -13.12 5.66 -11.31
N GLU A 126 -13.83 6.35 -12.18
CA GLU A 126 -13.84 7.81 -12.28
C GLU A 126 -14.31 8.46 -10.97
N ARG A 127 -15.36 7.95 -10.34
CA ARG A 127 -15.84 8.43 -9.03
C ARG A 127 -14.83 8.24 -7.88
N LEU A 128 -14.04 7.17 -7.91
CA LEU A 128 -12.94 7.01 -6.97
C LEU A 128 -11.86 8.08 -7.18
N LEU A 129 -11.57 8.41 -8.44
CA LEU A 129 -10.55 9.40 -8.82
C LEU A 129 -10.98 10.85 -8.57
N GLU A 130 -12.29 11.18 -8.64
CA GLU A 130 -12.82 12.52 -8.30
C GLU A 130 -12.45 12.98 -6.89
N ARG A 131 -12.16 12.01 -5.99
CA ARG A 131 -11.72 12.26 -4.61
C ARG A 131 -10.22 12.50 -4.50
N VAL A 132 -9.49 12.46 -5.62
CA VAL A 132 -8.03 12.59 -5.68
C VAL A 132 -7.66 13.71 -6.64
N GLU A 133 -7.11 14.78 -6.08
CA GLU A 133 -6.73 15.97 -6.84
C GLU A 133 -5.77 15.64 -8.01
N GLY A 134 -6.02 16.21 -9.17
CA GLY A 134 -5.15 16.08 -10.35
C GLY A 134 -5.13 14.70 -11.00
N LYS A 135 -6.02 13.77 -10.61
CA LYS A 135 -6.10 12.42 -11.20
C LYS A 135 -7.34 12.27 -12.09
N ARG A 136 -7.13 11.78 -13.30
CA ARG A 136 -8.20 11.52 -14.26
C ARG A 136 -7.90 10.28 -15.10
N LEU A 137 -8.96 9.67 -15.65
CA LEU A 137 -8.86 8.51 -16.52
C LEU A 137 -9.69 8.77 -17.79
N ASP A 138 -9.02 9.15 -18.87
CA ASP A 138 -9.64 9.51 -20.13
C ASP A 138 -8.81 9.01 -21.33
N ARG A 139 -9.18 9.42 -22.55
CA ARG A 139 -8.46 9.04 -23.78
C ARG A 139 -7.03 9.59 -23.83
N ILE A 140 -6.76 10.71 -23.18
CA ILE A 140 -5.43 11.35 -23.12
C ILE A 140 -4.60 10.67 -22.03
N THR A 141 -5.24 10.35 -20.93
CA THR A 141 -4.62 9.66 -19.77
C THR A 141 -5.31 8.30 -19.56
N PRO A 142 -5.03 7.31 -20.43
CA PRO A 142 -5.75 6.03 -20.44
C PRO A 142 -5.32 5.06 -19.33
N ARG A 143 -4.38 5.47 -18.48
CA ARG A 143 -3.93 4.76 -17.28
C ARG A 143 -3.73 5.75 -16.13
N VAL A 144 -3.95 5.30 -14.92
CA VAL A 144 -3.81 6.12 -13.72
C VAL A 144 -3.35 5.28 -12.54
N GLU A 145 -2.51 5.88 -11.72
CA GLU A 145 -2.21 5.44 -10.37
C GLU A 145 -2.63 6.55 -9.40
N ALA A 146 -3.36 6.19 -8.36
CA ALA A 146 -3.89 7.14 -7.39
C ALA A 146 -3.89 6.53 -5.99
N ARG A 147 -3.72 7.39 -5.00
CA ARG A 147 -3.97 7.06 -3.59
C ARG A 147 -5.31 7.63 -3.20
N LEU A 148 -6.21 6.78 -2.76
CA LEU A 148 -7.54 7.17 -2.31
C LEU A 148 -7.47 7.83 -0.92
N PRO A 149 -8.49 8.60 -0.51
CA PRO A 149 -8.51 9.29 0.79
C PRO A 149 -8.39 8.36 2.00
N ASP A 150 -8.83 7.11 1.88
CA ASP A 150 -8.66 6.08 2.91
C ASP A 150 -7.24 5.51 2.96
N GLY A 151 -6.37 5.93 2.03
CA GLY A 151 -5.00 5.45 1.87
C GLY A 151 -4.84 4.27 0.93
N SER A 152 -5.93 3.68 0.43
CA SER A 152 -5.87 2.58 -0.55
C SER A 152 -5.23 3.05 -1.86
N ARG A 153 -4.51 2.15 -2.52
CA ARG A 153 -3.87 2.41 -3.81
C ARG A 153 -4.73 1.87 -4.94
N LEU A 154 -5.09 2.72 -5.87
CA LEU A 154 -5.82 2.38 -7.09
C LEU A 154 -4.87 2.46 -8.29
N THR A 155 -4.84 1.40 -9.09
CA THR A 155 -4.22 1.40 -10.42
C THR A 155 -5.30 1.01 -11.42
N ALA A 156 -5.50 1.83 -12.46
CA ALA A 156 -6.54 1.55 -13.46
C ALA A 156 -6.05 1.86 -14.87
N ALA A 157 -6.66 1.18 -15.85
CA ALA A 157 -6.46 1.45 -17.26
C ALA A 157 -7.74 1.19 -18.06
N ILE A 158 -7.88 1.92 -19.18
CA ILE A 158 -8.97 1.77 -20.15
C ILE A 158 -8.42 1.42 -21.54
N PRO A 159 -9.24 0.86 -22.44
CA PRO A 159 -8.83 0.68 -23.83
C PRO A 159 -8.35 2.00 -24.50
N PRO A 160 -7.30 1.95 -25.34
CA PRO A 160 -6.63 0.77 -25.89
C PRO A 160 -5.50 0.20 -25.03
N VAL A 161 -5.13 0.84 -23.91
CA VAL A 161 -4.04 0.38 -23.03
C VAL A 161 -4.43 -0.93 -22.35
N SER A 162 -5.66 -1.08 -21.90
CA SER A 162 -6.19 -2.38 -21.49
C SER A 162 -6.53 -3.22 -22.73
N SER A 163 -5.66 -4.18 -23.06
CA SER A 163 -5.75 -4.99 -24.28
C SER A 163 -6.92 -5.99 -24.33
N ASN A 164 -7.56 -6.24 -23.19
CA ASN A 164 -8.72 -7.13 -23.08
C ASN A 164 -10.06 -6.47 -23.49
N GLY A 165 -10.01 -5.20 -23.96
CA GLY A 165 -11.17 -4.44 -24.45
C GLY A 165 -12.08 -3.87 -23.35
N HIS A 166 -11.78 -4.11 -22.08
CA HIS A 166 -12.54 -3.64 -20.93
C HIS A 166 -11.72 -2.67 -20.06
N PRO A 167 -12.36 -1.77 -19.30
CA PRO A 167 -11.67 -1.13 -18.17
C PRO A 167 -11.16 -2.18 -17.19
N ILE A 168 -9.97 -1.94 -16.64
CA ILE A 168 -9.37 -2.79 -15.61
C ILE A 168 -8.93 -1.91 -14.44
N CYS A 169 -9.00 -2.48 -13.22
CA CYS A 169 -8.51 -1.75 -12.07
C CYS A 169 -8.09 -2.73 -10.97
N SER A 170 -7.05 -2.34 -10.23
CA SER A 170 -6.63 -2.98 -8.99
C SER A 170 -6.74 -1.97 -7.86
N ILE A 171 -7.38 -2.36 -6.75
CA ILE A 171 -7.51 -1.54 -5.55
C ILE A 171 -6.87 -2.31 -4.40
N ARG A 172 -5.66 -1.91 -4.05
CA ARG A 172 -4.96 -2.47 -2.90
C ARG A 172 -5.33 -1.68 -1.67
N ARG A 173 -6.00 -2.34 -0.74
CA ARG A 173 -6.45 -1.70 0.48
C ARG A 173 -5.29 -1.32 1.38
N PHE A 174 -5.46 -0.17 1.98
CA PHE A 174 -4.62 0.28 3.03
C PHE A 174 -5.09 -0.34 4.35
N THR A 175 -4.51 -1.49 4.70
CA THR A 175 -4.81 -2.13 5.98
C THR A 175 -3.98 -1.48 7.08
N LEU A 176 -4.65 -0.95 8.10
CA LEU A 176 -4.02 -0.41 9.33
C LEU A 176 -3.38 -1.52 10.19
N GLY A 177 -2.65 -2.40 9.55
CA GLY A 177 -1.93 -3.49 10.20
C GLY A 177 -0.55 -3.05 10.67
N ALA A 178 -0.48 -2.02 11.51
CA ALA A 178 0.78 -1.68 12.16
C ALA A 178 1.01 -2.65 13.32
N SER A 179 1.31 -3.91 13.00
CA SER A 179 1.73 -4.88 13.98
C SER A 179 3.02 -4.41 14.67
N SER A 180 3.13 -4.64 15.97
CA SER A 180 4.40 -4.52 16.68
C SER A 180 5.28 -5.74 16.40
N LEU A 181 6.58 -5.67 16.70
CA LEU A 181 7.45 -6.86 16.62
C LEU A 181 6.94 -8.00 17.49
N THR A 182 6.37 -7.69 18.66
CA THR A 182 5.76 -8.67 19.55
C THR A 182 4.55 -9.36 18.90
N GLU A 183 3.66 -8.62 18.26
CA GLU A 183 2.52 -9.19 17.53
C GLU A 183 2.97 -10.04 16.35
N LEU A 184 3.99 -9.59 15.60
CA LEU A 184 4.58 -10.36 14.52
C LEU A 184 5.17 -11.69 15.00
N ALA A 185 5.81 -11.70 16.18
CA ALA A 185 6.30 -12.93 16.80
C ALA A 185 5.15 -13.86 17.23
N GLN A 186 4.08 -13.32 17.81
CA GLN A 186 2.88 -14.09 18.16
C GLN A 186 2.22 -14.73 16.93
N LEU A 187 2.17 -14.02 15.81
CA LEU A 187 1.69 -14.53 14.52
C LEU A 187 2.64 -15.55 13.88
N GLY A 188 3.84 -15.70 14.39
CA GLY A 188 4.83 -16.66 13.87
C GLY A 188 5.64 -16.14 12.68
N PHE A 189 5.65 -14.83 12.47
CA PHE A 189 6.44 -14.19 11.42
C PHE A 189 7.95 -14.26 11.71
N LEU A 190 8.34 -14.19 13.00
CA LEU A 190 9.69 -14.36 13.51
C LEU A 190 9.66 -14.96 14.92
N SER A 191 10.80 -15.36 15.46
CA SER A 191 10.90 -15.78 16.86
C SER A 191 10.90 -14.57 17.81
N ALA A 192 10.55 -14.78 19.08
CA ALA A 192 10.59 -13.73 20.10
C ALA A 192 12.03 -13.21 20.32
N GLU A 193 13.03 -14.10 20.24
CA GLU A 193 14.45 -13.75 20.34
C GLU A 193 14.88 -12.84 19.17
N ALA A 194 14.51 -13.19 17.93
CA ALA A 194 14.78 -12.35 16.76
C ALA A 194 14.05 -11.00 16.83
N ALA A 195 12.84 -10.95 17.39
CA ALA A 195 12.11 -9.71 17.62
C ALA A 195 12.85 -8.79 18.59
N ALA A 196 13.33 -9.33 19.73
CA ALA A 196 14.12 -8.60 20.71
C ALA A 196 15.47 -8.11 20.14
N PHE A 197 16.15 -8.94 19.36
CA PHE A 197 17.38 -8.57 18.66
C PHE A 197 17.15 -7.42 17.68
N LEU A 198 16.16 -7.51 16.82
CA LEU A 198 15.85 -6.46 15.84
C LEU A 198 15.41 -5.14 16.52
N ALA A 199 14.63 -5.22 17.60
CA ALA A 199 14.30 -4.05 18.40
C ALA A 199 15.53 -3.35 18.97
N ALA A 200 16.48 -4.11 19.49
CA ALA A 200 17.77 -3.58 19.98
C ALA A 200 18.60 -2.98 18.83
N CYS A 201 18.65 -3.61 17.66
CA CYS A 201 19.32 -3.05 16.48
C CYS A 201 18.75 -1.67 16.13
N VAL A 202 17.43 -1.50 16.12
CA VAL A 202 16.78 -0.22 15.84
C VAL A 202 17.13 0.81 16.91
N ARG A 203 17.02 0.46 18.20
CA ARG A 203 17.37 1.38 19.30
C ARG A 203 18.85 1.77 19.29
N ALA A 204 19.73 0.84 18.89
CA ALA A 204 21.16 1.08 18.72
C ALA A 204 21.53 1.84 17.43
N GLY A 205 20.55 2.27 16.64
CA GLY A 205 20.81 3.07 15.44
C GLY A 205 21.33 2.27 14.24
N LYS A 206 21.14 0.96 14.18
CA LYS A 206 21.68 0.14 13.10
C LYS A 206 20.93 0.31 11.79
N ASN A 207 21.68 0.31 10.70
CA ASN A 207 21.15 0.40 9.34
C ASN A 207 20.63 -0.95 8.87
N ILE A 208 19.32 -1.03 8.58
CA ILE A 208 18.65 -2.31 8.30
C ILE A 208 18.10 -2.33 6.87
N LEU A 209 18.49 -3.35 6.11
CA LEU A 209 17.96 -3.68 4.80
C LEU A 209 16.98 -4.85 4.91
N ILE A 210 15.72 -4.62 4.53
CA ILE A 210 14.68 -5.64 4.55
C ILE A 210 14.50 -6.20 3.15
N ALA A 211 14.89 -7.45 2.96
CA ALA A 211 14.81 -8.17 1.69
C ALA A 211 13.54 -9.02 1.60
N GLY A 212 13.09 -9.28 0.39
CA GLY A 212 12.01 -10.24 0.15
C GLY A 212 11.25 -9.99 -1.14
N ARG A 213 10.44 -10.97 -1.52
CA ARG A 213 9.58 -10.88 -2.71
C ARG A 213 8.40 -9.95 -2.46
N THR A 214 7.66 -9.63 -3.52
CA THR A 214 6.37 -8.92 -3.40
C THR A 214 5.45 -9.66 -2.43
N SER A 215 4.77 -8.91 -1.57
CA SER A 215 3.83 -9.44 -0.55
C SER A 215 4.46 -10.39 0.49
N SER A 216 5.77 -10.35 0.70
CA SER A 216 6.43 -11.15 1.75
C SER A 216 6.36 -10.54 3.15
N GLY A 217 5.89 -9.30 3.29
CA GLY A 217 5.76 -8.61 4.57
C GLY A 217 6.85 -7.58 4.86
N LYS A 218 7.66 -7.16 3.87
CA LYS A 218 8.71 -6.14 4.03
C LYS A 218 8.20 -4.84 4.67
N THR A 219 7.16 -4.24 4.07
CA THR A 219 6.56 -2.99 4.58
C THR A 219 5.95 -3.16 5.97
N THR A 220 5.38 -4.34 6.26
CA THR A 220 4.86 -4.66 7.60
C THR A 220 5.99 -4.69 8.63
N LEU A 221 7.11 -5.35 8.29
CA LEU A 221 8.28 -5.39 9.16
C LEU A 221 8.90 -3.99 9.33
N LEU A 222 9.03 -3.21 8.26
CA LEU A 222 9.57 -1.85 8.32
C LEU A 222 8.72 -0.94 9.23
N ASN A 223 7.39 -1.06 9.15
CA ASN A 223 6.49 -0.37 10.08
C ASN A 223 6.68 -0.81 11.53
N ALA A 224 6.83 -2.12 11.78
CA ALA A 224 7.03 -2.65 13.12
C ALA A 224 8.38 -2.21 13.72
N LEU A 225 9.45 -2.24 12.92
CA LEU A 225 10.77 -1.73 13.31
C LEU A 225 10.76 -0.23 13.58
N GLY A 226 10.08 0.54 12.74
CA GLY A 226 9.98 1.99 12.92
C GLY A 226 9.33 2.41 14.24
N LYS A 227 8.50 1.58 14.85
CA LYS A 227 7.92 1.82 16.19
C LYS A 227 8.92 1.63 17.33
N GLU A 228 10.03 0.92 17.08
CA GLU A 228 11.10 0.73 18.06
C GLU A 228 12.09 1.90 18.09
N ILE A 229 11.97 2.86 17.17
CA ILE A 229 12.78 4.08 17.15
C ILE A 229 12.41 4.92 18.40
N PRO A 230 13.40 5.40 19.16
CA PRO A 230 13.15 6.25 20.32
C PRO A 230 12.30 7.47 19.99
N ALA A 231 11.31 7.77 20.84
CA ALA A 231 10.31 8.83 20.58
C ALA A 231 10.88 10.25 20.46
N GLN A 232 12.12 10.45 20.94
CA GLN A 232 12.83 11.73 20.87
C GLN A 232 13.45 11.97 19.49
N GLU A 233 13.70 10.89 18.72
CA GLU A 233 14.38 10.97 17.44
C GLU A 233 13.44 11.48 16.34
N ARG A 234 14.02 12.29 15.45
CA ARG A 234 13.31 12.79 14.29
C ARG A 234 13.41 11.82 13.13
N ILE A 235 12.26 11.40 12.64
CA ILE A 235 12.14 10.43 11.55
C ILE A 235 11.63 11.15 10.30
N VAL A 236 12.37 11.01 9.19
CA VAL A 236 11.92 11.44 7.87
C VAL A 236 11.76 10.22 6.99
N ILE A 237 10.57 10.04 6.44
CA ILE A 237 10.21 8.92 5.57
C ILE A 237 10.13 9.41 4.14
N CYS A 238 10.75 8.68 3.21
CA CYS A 238 10.67 8.93 1.78
C CYS A 238 10.12 7.70 1.07
N GLU A 239 9.02 7.85 0.34
CA GLU A 239 8.33 6.75 -0.34
C GLU A 239 7.91 7.14 -1.76
N SER A 240 7.96 6.19 -2.68
CA SER A 240 7.35 6.37 -4.01
C SER A 240 5.82 6.41 -3.91
N SER A 241 5.27 5.74 -2.91
CA SER A 241 3.86 5.82 -2.53
C SER A 241 3.77 5.50 -1.06
N ALA A 242 3.16 6.39 -0.28
CA ALA A 242 3.14 6.29 1.18
C ALA A 242 2.38 5.05 1.66
N GLU A 243 3.10 4.10 2.21
CA GLU A 243 2.62 2.85 2.83
C GLU A 243 2.93 2.80 4.33
N LEU A 244 3.94 3.55 4.77
CA LEU A 244 4.35 3.57 6.16
C LEU A 244 3.41 4.43 7.02
N GLN A 245 3.01 3.87 8.17
CA GLN A 245 2.00 4.47 9.06
C GLN A 245 2.62 5.35 10.16
N LEU A 246 3.93 5.33 10.27
CA LEU A 246 4.65 5.97 11.38
C LEU A 246 4.30 7.45 11.57
N PRO A 247 4.09 8.28 10.51
CA PRO A 247 3.70 9.68 10.70
C PRO A 247 2.35 9.89 11.40
N ARG A 248 1.50 8.84 11.43
CA ARG A 248 0.20 8.88 12.13
C ARG A 248 0.31 8.49 13.61
N ILE A 249 1.42 7.87 13.98
CA ILE A 249 1.62 7.24 15.30
C ILE A 249 2.68 7.98 16.10
N LEU A 250 3.76 8.41 15.44
CA LEU A 250 4.92 9.02 16.07
C LEU A 250 4.89 10.53 15.85
N ALA A 251 4.98 11.29 16.95
CA ALA A 251 4.81 12.74 16.93
C ALA A 251 5.92 13.48 16.14
N ASN A 252 7.18 12.97 16.17
CA ASN A 252 8.32 13.57 15.47
C ASN A 252 8.67 12.78 14.19
N CYS A 253 7.64 12.33 13.46
CA CYS A 253 7.78 11.60 12.21
C CYS A 253 7.05 12.33 11.09
N VAL A 254 7.73 12.58 9.97
CA VAL A 254 7.17 13.20 8.77
C VAL A 254 7.40 12.31 7.56
N GLY A 255 6.47 12.36 6.61
CA GLY A 255 6.52 11.56 5.39
C GLY A 255 6.53 12.41 4.14
N TYR A 256 7.38 12.06 3.20
CA TYR A 256 7.42 12.53 1.83
C TYR A 256 6.93 11.45 0.88
N GLU A 257 6.15 11.83 -0.11
CA GLU A 257 5.69 10.94 -1.19
C GLU A 257 6.10 11.51 -2.55
N ALA A 258 6.73 10.67 -3.38
CA ALA A 258 7.14 11.02 -4.73
C ALA A 258 5.92 11.32 -5.62
N ARG A 259 6.12 12.16 -6.63
CA ARG A 259 5.07 12.54 -7.56
C ARG A 259 5.55 12.40 -8.99
N ASN A 260 4.88 11.59 -9.77
CA ASN A 260 5.09 11.57 -11.22
C ASN A 260 4.70 12.92 -11.84
N GLY A 261 5.43 13.35 -12.85
CA GLY A 261 5.06 14.53 -13.64
C GLY A 261 3.64 14.39 -14.22
N SER A 262 2.89 15.47 -14.28
CA SER A 262 1.52 15.47 -14.83
C SER A 262 1.47 16.03 -16.23
N VAL A 263 0.41 15.67 -16.97
CA VAL A 263 0.10 16.22 -18.31
C VAL A 263 -0.16 17.73 -18.25
N ASP A 264 -0.54 18.25 -17.09
CA ASP A 264 -0.82 19.66 -16.85
C ASP A 264 0.44 20.48 -16.51
N GLY A 265 1.63 19.86 -16.67
CA GLY A 265 2.93 20.53 -16.52
C GLY A 265 3.48 20.57 -15.09
N LEU A 266 2.90 19.86 -14.14
CA LEU A 266 3.50 19.70 -12.82
C LEU A 266 4.78 18.86 -12.94
N PRO A 267 5.92 19.32 -12.39
CA PRO A 267 7.18 18.58 -12.48
C PRO A 267 7.10 17.27 -11.70
N GLU A 268 7.86 16.30 -12.15
CA GLU A 268 8.16 15.09 -11.38
C GLU A 268 8.95 15.46 -10.12
N ILE A 269 8.67 14.76 -9.02
CA ILE A 269 9.47 14.80 -7.79
C ILE A 269 9.85 13.35 -7.52
N THR A 270 11.12 13.04 -7.69
CA THR A 270 11.64 11.68 -7.56
C THR A 270 11.90 11.30 -6.12
N LEU A 271 12.02 10.00 -5.85
CA LEU A 271 12.42 9.52 -4.53
C LEU A 271 13.85 9.97 -4.15
N GLU A 272 14.73 10.13 -5.13
CA GLU A 272 16.08 10.67 -4.96
C GLU A 272 16.05 12.13 -4.48
N ASP A 273 15.19 12.98 -5.08
CA ASP A 273 14.97 14.36 -4.65
C ASP A 273 14.51 14.41 -3.19
N LEU A 274 13.56 13.55 -2.82
CA LEU A 274 13.00 13.50 -1.47
C LEU A 274 14.02 13.07 -0.42
N ILE A 275 14.90 12.13 -0.72
CA ILE A 275 15.98 11.73 0.19
C ILE A 275 16.97 12.88 0.35
N SER A 276 17.31 13.57 -0.74
CA SER A 276 18.19 14.75 -0.71
C SER A 276 17.61 15.90 0.12
N ASP A 277 16.29 16.09 0.06
CA ASP A 277 15.60 17.09 0.89
C ASP A 277 15.49 16.63 2.35
N ALA A 278 15.31 15.34 2.61
CA ALA A 278 15.27 14.78 3.94
C ALA A 278 16.54 15.10 4.75
N LEU A 279 17.72 15.10 4.13
CA LEU A 279 18.99 15.46 4.77
C LEU A 279 19.00 16.89 5.34
N ARG A 280 18.12 17.78 4.84
CA ARG A 280 17.98 19.18 5.32
C ARG A 280 16.90 19.34 6.40
N MET A 281 16.20 18.27 6.73
CA MET A 281 15.12 18.26 7.73
C MET A 281 15.60 17.94 9.15
N ASN A 282 16.92 17.95 9.38
CA ASN A 282 17.55 17.56 10.64
C ASN A 282 17.10 16.17 11.13
N PRO A 283 17.22 15.12 10.30
CA PRO A 283 16.76 13.78 10.65
C PRO A 283 17.76 13.07 11.56
N ASP A 284 17.27 12.35 12.56
CA ASP A 284 18.03 11.30 13.25
C ASP A 284 17.94 9.99 12.46
N ARG A 285 16.78 9.76 11.79
CA ARG A 285 16.51 8.56 11.00
C ARG A 285 15.92 8.93 9.63
N ILE A 286 16.44 8.28 8.60
CA ILE A 286 15.86 8.33 7.25
C ILE A 286 15.33 6.94 6.88
N LEU A 287 14.02 6.82 6.67
CA LEU A 287 13.40 5.59 6.22
C LEU A 287 12.99 5.73 4.75
N VAL A 288 13.46 4.78 3.93
CA VAL A 288 13.07 4.71 2.52
C VAL A 288 12.17 3.50 2.34
N GLY A 289 10.94 3.71 1.87
CA GLY A 289 9.96 2.63 1.76
C GLY A 289 10.46 1.44 0.97
N GLU A 290 11.02 1.69 -0.23
CA GLU A 290 11.65 0.64 -1.04
C GLU A 290 12.67 1.23 -2.02
N CYS A 291 13.84 0.59 -2.13
CA CYS A 291 14.85 0.87 -3.15
C CYS A 291 14.66 -0.01 -4.38
N ARG A 292 14.58 0.63 -5.56
CA ARG A 292 14.37 -0.03 -6.86
C ARG A 292 15.29 0.49 -7.97
N GLY A 293 15.99 1.59 -7.73
CA GLY A 293 16.73 2.30 -8.77
C GLY A 293 17.68 3.39 -8.24
N PRO A 294 17.69 4.57 -8.90
CA PRO A 294 18.66 5.66 -8.64
C PRO A 294 18.66 6.17 -7.19
N GLU A 295 17.52 6.19 -6.52
CA GLU A 295 17.37 6.59 -5.11
C GLU A 295 18.28 5.83 -4.16
N THR A 296 18.75 4.64 -4.57
CA THR A 296 19.70 3.83 -3.80
C THR A 296 20.96 4.60 -3.47
N MET A 297 21.45 5.41 -4.40
CA MET A 297 22.66 6.23 -4.19
C MET A 297 22.44 7.31 -3.14
N ALA A 298 21.31 8.01 -3.19
CA ALA A 298 20.99 9.03 -2.20
C ALA A 298 20.84 8.43 -0.80
N LEU A 299 20.23 7.23 -0.70
CA LEU A 299 20.16 6.49 0.56
C LEU A 299 21.56 6.13 1.07
N LEU A 300 22.39 5.45 0.28
CA LEU A 300 23.72 5.03 0.69
C LEU A 300 24.60 6.22 1.10
N TRP A 301 24.50 7.34 0.37
CA TRP A 301 25.13 8.58 0.74
C TRP A 301 24.66 9.10 2.11
N SER A 302 23.36 9.03 2.40
CA SER A 302 22.82 9.43 3.69
C SER A 302 23.38 8.59 4.83
N LEU A 303 23.48 7.26 4.64
CA LEU A 303 24.07 6.35 5.61
C LEU A 303 25.56 6.64 5.82
N ALA A 304 26.34 6.81 4.74
CA ALA A 304 27.78 7.11 4.78
C ALA A 304 28.11 8.47 5.42
N THR A 305 27.13 9.39 5.46
CA THR A 305 27.29 10.69 6.15
C THR A 305 26.85 10.67 7.60
N GLY A 306 26.55 9.50 8.14
CA GLY A 306 26.28 9.26 9.57
C GLY A 306 24.82 9.30 9.99
N HIS A 307 23.89 9.30 9.04
CA HIS A 307 22.46 9.15 9.34
C HIS A 307 22.10 7.67 9.46
N SER A 308 21.33 7.32 10.47
CA SER A 308 20.80 5.95 10.56
C SER A 308 19.57 5.79 9.69
N GLY A 309 19.42 4.61 9.07
CA GLY A 309 18.32 4.37 8.15
C GLY A 309 17.86 2.94 8.03
N MET A 310 16.64 2.81 7.50
CA MET A 310 16.06 1.50 7.16
C MET A 310 15.38 1.59 5.80
N THR A 311 15.50 0.51 5.03
CA THR A 311 14.82 0.42 3.73
C THR A 311 14.41 -1.00 3.41
N SER A 312 13.55 -1.15 2.41
CA SER A 312 13.25 -2.44 1.82
C SER A 312 13.76 -2.57 0.39
N ILE A 313 13.98 -3.79 -0.06
CA ILE A 313 14.43 -4.12 -1.40
C ILE A 313 13.87 -5.47 -1.85
N HIS A 314 13.69 -5.64 -3.15
CA HIS A 314 13.40 -6.96 -3.70
C HIS A 314 14.64 -7.86 -3.68
N GLY A 315 14.51 -9.05 -3.07
CA GLY A 315 15.56 -10.07 -3.00
C GLY A 315 14.98 -11.44 -2.69
N ASN A 316 15.64 -12.50 -3.15
CA ASN A 316 15.24 -13.88 -2.88
C ASN A 316 16.05 -14.50 -1.72
N SER A 317 17.01 -13.77 -1.17
CA SER A 317 17.84 -14.06 0.00
C SER A 317 18.52 -12.77 0.46
N ALA A 318 19.15 -12.77 1.63
CA ALA A 318 19.97 -11.65 2.11
C ALA A 318 21.11 -11.34 1.12
N GLU A 319 21.84 -12.35 0.65
CA GLU A 319 22.91 -12.18 -0.34
C GLU A 319 22.41 -11.56 -1.67
N HIS A 320 21.26 -12.01 -2.16
CA HIS A 320 20.67 -11.46 -3.39
C HIS A 320 20.22 -10.01 -3.22
N ALA A 321 19.72 -9.63 -2.04
CA ALA A 321 19.35 -8.27 -1.72
C ALA A 321 20.55 -7.32 -1.76
N VAL A 322 21.66 -7.71 -1.15
CA VAL A 322 22.89 -6.93 -1.16
C VAL A 322 23.46 -6.79 -2.58
N LYS A 323 23.45 -7.86 -3.38
CA LYS A 323 23.83 -7.78 -4.80
C LYS A 323 22.93 -6.83 -5.60
N ASN A 324 21.64 -6.82 -5.32
CA ASN A 324 20.72 -5.86 -5.96
C ASN A 324 21.01 -4.42 -5.54
N LEU A 325 21.31 -4.18 -4.25
CA LEU A 325 21.67 -2.85 -3.76
C LEU A 325 22.92 -2.32 -4.47
N ILE A 326 23.98 -3.13 -4.58
CA ILE A 326 25.19 -2.81 -5.35
C ILE A 326 24.84 -2.51 -6.81
N ARG A 327 24.04 -3.37 -7.44
CA ARG A 327 23.63 -3.18 -8.85
C ARG A 327 22.89 -1.87 -9.04
N PHE A 328 21.95 -1.53 -8.17
CA PHE A 328 21.21 -0.27 -8.26
C PHE A 328 22.12 0.94 -8.04
N ALA A 329 23.06 0.88 -7.10
CA ALA A 329 24.06 1.91 -6.91
C ALA A 329 24.89 2.14 -8.20
N LEU A 330 25.40 1.07 -8.82
CA LEU A 330 26.20 1.16 -10.05
C LEU A 330 25.40 1.61 -11.27
N THR A 331 24.09 1.40 -11.29
CA THR A 331 23.21 1.77 -12.42
C THR A 331 22.44 3.08 -12.22
N SER A 332 22.66 3.77 -11.10
CA SER A 332 21.98 5.04 -10.76
C SER A 332 22.31 6.23 -11.68
N GLY A 333 23.31 6.09 -12.56
CA GLY A 333 23.85 7.18 -13.38
C GLY A 333 24.97 7.97 -12.69
N ALA A 334 25.22 7.76 -11.42
CA ALA A 334 26.40 8.26 -10.73
C ALA A 334 27.65 7.56 -11.27
N ARG A 335 28.69 8.34 -11.56
CA ARG A 335 29.98 7.80 -12.00
C ARG A 335 30.78 7.32 -10.77
N ILE A 336 30.42 6.14 -10.25
CA ILE A 336 31.10 5.50 -9.13
C ILE A 336 31.79 4.20 -9.61
N GLU A 337 32.93 3.89 -9.01
CA GLU A 337 33.60 2.62 -9.22
C GLU A 337 33.01 1.53 -8.31
N SER A 338 33.21 0.28 -8.71
CA SER A 338 32.66 -0.86 -7.95
C SER A 338 33.17 -0.91 -6.50
N GLU A 339 34.41 -0.53 -6.24
CA GLU A 339 34.96 -0.46 -4.88
C GLU A 339 34.24 0.58 -4.02
N GLN A 340 33.96 1.76 -4.57
CA GLN A 340 33.23 2.80 -3.87
C GLN A 340 31.79 2.40 -3.57
N ALA A 341 31.12 1.70 -4.52
CA ALA A 341 29.79 1.17 -4.27
C ALA A 341 29.80 0.12 -3.13
N LEU A 342 30.83 -0.72 -3.07
CA LEU A 342 31.01 -1.71 -2.01
C LEU A 342 31.22 -1.04 -0.65
N ASP A 343 32.05 0.02 -0.57
CA ASP A 343 32.31 0.75 0.66
C ASP A 343 30.99 1.34 1.22
N TRP A 344 30.18 1.95 0.37
CA TRP A 344 28.91 2.54 0.82
C TRP A 344 27.86 1.50 1.18
N VAL A 345 27.82 0.35 0.51
CA VAL A 345 26.87 -0.72 0.87
C VAL A 345 27.25 -1.37 2.20
N GLN A 346 28.52 -1.30 2.66
CA GLN A 346 28.94 -1.76 3.99
C GLN A 346 28.33 -0.94 5.14
N GLU A 347 27.80 0.27 4.85
CA GLU A 347 27.02 1.04 5.85
C GLU A 347 25.70 0.35 6.21
N VAL A 348 25.19 -0.54 5.38
CA VAL A 348 24.12 -1.46 5.76
C VAL A 348 24.70 -2.50 6.70
N GLU A 349 24.24 -2.53 7.95
CA GLU A 349 24.79 -3.40 8.98
C GLU A 349 24.04 -4.73 9.10
N ILE A 350 22.73 -4.70 8.90
CA ILE A 350 21.82 -5.86 9.03
C ILE A 350 20.99 -6.05 7.77
N VAL A 351 20.89 -7.29 7.33
CA VAL A 351 19.95 -7.71 6.28
C VAL A 351 18.97 -8.71 6.84
N VAL A 352 17.68 -8.46 6.67
CA VAL A 352 16.59 -9.33 7.12
C VAL A 352 15.85 -9.85 5.90
N HIS A 353 15.75 -11.15 5.70
CA HIS A 353 15.03 -11.74 4.58
C HIS A 353 13.63 -12.18 5.00
N CYS A 354 12.63 -11.56 4.39
CA CYS A 354 11.22 -11.91 4.51
C CYS A 354 10.81 -12.87 3.40
N ASN A 355 10.31 -14.03 3.75
CA ASN A 355 9.90 -15.06 2.83
C ASN A 355 8.38 -15.31 2.88
N ARG A 356 7.85 -15.76 1.78
CA ARG A 356 6.50 -16.28 1.63
C ARG A 356 6.57 -17.54 0.77
N PRO A 357 6.81 -18.71 1.40
CA PRO A 357 6.93 -19.96 0.69
C PRO A 357 5.68 -20.26 -0.16
N ARG A 358 5.86 -20.84 -1.34
CA ARG A 358 4.75 -21.34 -2.13
C ARG A 358 4.41 -22.77 -1.67
N SER A 359 3.13 -23.10 -1.63
CA SER A 359 2.74 -24.51 -1.41
C SER A 359 3.27 -25.38 -2.55
N PRO A 360 3.96 -26.49 -2.26
CA PRO A 360 4.51 -27.37 -3.29
C PRO A 360 3.43 -28.14 -4.08
N HIS A 361 2.20 -28.21 -3.59
CA HIS A 361 1.10 -28.93 -4.23
C HIS A 361 0.07 -27.93 -4.75
N GLY A 362 -0.11 -27.89 -6.07
CA GLY A 362 -0.94 -26.97 -6.86
C GLY A 362 -2.46 -27.03 -6.65
N GLU A 363 -2.94 -27.36 -5.47
CA GLU A 363 -4.34 -27.27 -5.11
C GLU A 363 -4.62 -25.89 -4.49
N GLY A 364 -5.00 -24.96 -5.37
CA GLY A 364 -5.32 -23.59 -5.02
C GLY A 364 -4.08 -22.73 -4.73
N HIS A 365 -4.17 -21.42 -4.93
CA HIS A 365 -3.10 -20.48 -4.59
C HIS A 365 -3.01 -20.26 -3.06
N ASN A 366 -2.89 -21.34 -2.28
CA ASN A 366 -2.66 -21.25 -0.84
C ASN A 366 -1.21 -20.84 -0.63
N PHE A 367 -1.01 -19.56 -0.33
CA PHE A 367 0.27 -19.07 0.14
C PHE A 367 0.52 -19.58 1.56
N GLN A 368 1.73 -20.02 1.82
CA GLN A 368 2.16 -20.27 3.18
C GLN A 368 2.23 -18.96 3.97
N PRO A 369 2.18 -18.99 5.31
CA PRO A 369 2.35 -17.81 6.14
C PRO A 369 3.63 -17.06 5.77
N ARG A 370 3.57 -15.73 5.85
CA ARG A 370 4.74 -14.86 5.72
C ARG A 370 5.64 -15.09 6.93
N LEU A 371 6.95 -15.11 6.72
CA LEU A 371 7.92 -15.35 7.79
C LEU A 371 9.27 -14.72 7.48
N ILE A 372 10.11 -14.54 8.49
CA ILE A 372 11.53 -14.29 8.35
C ILE A 372 12.25 -15.64 8.39
N ASP A 373 13.18 -15.85 7.45
CA ASP A 373 13.99 -17.07 7.39
C ASP A 373 15.51 -16.83 7.53
N GLU A 374 15.96 -15.58 7.47
CA GLU A 374 17.36 -15.22 7.59
C GLU A 374 17.52 -13.81 8.18
N ILE A 375 18.42 -13.65 9.13
CA ILE A 375 18.96 -12.36 9.56
C ILE A 375 20.49 -12.48 9.52
N ALA A 376 21.15 -11.60 8.79
CA ALA A 376 22.59 -11.61 8.59
C ALA A 376 23.20 -10.22 8.84
N GLU A 377 24.43 -10.20 9.35
CA GLU A 377 25.28 -9.01 9.42
C GLU A 377 26.06 -8.86 8.12
N VAL A 378 26.19 -7.64 7.62
CA VAL A 378 27.16 -7.31 6.56
C VAL A 378 28.53 -7.14 7.21
N ALA A 379 29.37 -8.19 7.15
CA ALA A 379 30.59 -8.26 7.92
C ALA A 379 31.80 -7.52 7.28
N GLY A 380 31.73 -7.20 6.00
CA GLY A 380 32.78 -6.51 5.27
C GLY A 380 32.86 -6.91 3.81
N ALA A 381 33.91 -6.50 3.12
CA ALA A 381 34.16 -6.86 1.72
C ALA A 381 35.47 -7.64 1.59
N GLU A 382 35.45 -8.69 0.79
CA GLU A 382 36.63 -9.41 0.31
C GLU A 382 36.74 -9.26 -1.20
N GLY A 383 37.65 -8.41 -1.65
CA GLY A 383 37.77 -8.04 -3.07
C GLY A 383 36.49 -7.36 -3.56
N THR A 384 35.78 -7.99 -4.51
CA THR A 384 34.54 -7.47 -5.10
C THR A 384 33.27 -8.07 -4.49
N ARG A 385 33.34 -8.77 -3.36
CA ARG A 385 32.21 -9.43 -2.73
C ARG A 385 32.03 -8.96 -1.30
N LEU A 386 30.77 -8.68 -0.93
CA LEU A 386 30.40 -8.49 0.47
C LEU A 386 30.24 -9.84 1.16
N THR A 387 30.76 -9.93 2.38
CA THR A 387 30.63 -11.09 3.25
C THR A 387 29.46 -10.87 4.19
N LEU A 388 28.57 -11.84 4.25
CA LEU A 388 27.46 -11.87 5.19
C LEU A 388 27.74 -12.92 6.26
N ASN A 389 27.62 -12.54 7.54
CA ASN A 389 27.62 -13.45 8.67
C ASN A 389 26.16 -13.75 9.05
N PRO A 390 25.65 -14.97 8.84
CA PRO A 390 24.34 -15.33 9.32
C PRO A 390 24.30 -15.24 10.86
N LEU A 391 23.35 -14.50 11.39
CA LEU A 391 23.11 -14.35 12.83
C LEU A 391 21.94 -15.22 13.30
N PHE A 392 20.88 -15.30 12.46
CA PHE A 392 19.73 -16.16 12.69
C PHE A 392 19.44 -16.96 11.44
N GLU A 393 19.07 -18.23 11.64
CA GLU A 393 18.64 -19.13 10.59
C GLU A 393 17.44 -19.97 11.05
N GLY A 394 16.58 -20.33 10.13
CA GLY A 394 15.36 -21.08 10.40
C GLY A 394 14.16 -20.50 9.68
N ALA A 395 12.97 -20.65 10.25
CA ALA A 395 11.75 -20.13 9.62
C ALA A 395 10.74 -19.69 10.68
N GLY A 396 10.37 -18.42 10.64
CA GLY A 396 9.33 -17.85 11.49
C GLY A 396 9.61 -18.10 13.00
N ARG A 397 8.71 -18.81 13.67
CA ARG A 397 8.88 -19.15 15.12
C ARG A 397 10.13 -19.97 15.43
N ASN A 398 10.64 -20.70 14.44
CA ASN A 398 11.82 -21.54 14.57
C ASN A 398 13.11 -20.82 14.13
N LEU A 399 13.05 -19.52 13.88
CA LEU A 399 14.22 -18.69 13.61
C LEU A 399 15.09 -18.63 14.87
N LYS A 400 16.33 -19.13 14.79
CA LYS A 400 17.21 -19.32 15.94
C LYS A 400 18.50 -18.54 15.79
N TRP A 401 18.98 -17.98 16.88
CA TRP A 401 20.29 -17.40 17.01
C TRP A 401 21.37 -18.47 16.77
N LEU A 402 22.39 -18.13 15.98
CA LEU A 402 23.50 -19.04 15.63
C LEU A 402 24.73 -18.92 16.57
N GLY A 403 24.65 -18.09 17.58
CA GLY A 403 25.77 -17.86 18.50
C GLY A 403 26.90 -16.99 17.94
N VAL A 404 26.68 -16.37 16.77
CA VAL A 404 27.68 -15.50 16.12
C VAL A 404 27.60 -14.10 16.73
N ARG A 405 28.67 -13.63 17.33
CA ARG A 405 28.72 -12.28 17.91
C ARG A 405 28.90 -11.22 16.82
N PRO A 406 27.92 -10.29 16.62
CA PRO A 406 28.06 -9.24 15.63
C PRO A 406 29.10 -8.20 16.05
N ARG A 407 29.64 -7.44 15.08
CA ARG A 407 30.65 -6.38 15.32
C ARG A 407 30.16 -5.31 16.29
N PHE A 408 28.87 -5.03 16.29
CA PHE A 408 28.18 -4.04 17.12
C PHE A 408 27.55 -4.63 18.39
N ALA A 409 28.08 -5.75 18.91
CA ALA A 409 27.57 -6.45 20.09
C ALA A 409 27.46 -5.56 21.33
N ASN A 410 28.39 -4.61 21.51
CA ASN A 410 28.37 -3.70 22.66
C ASN A 410 27.20 -2.72 22.54
N ASP A 411 26.92 -2.20 21.33
CA ASP A 411 25.80 -1.30 21.10
C ASP A 411 24.43 -1.99 21.36
N LEU A 412 24.34 -3.30 21.08
CA LEU A 412 23.19 -4.11 21.42
C LEU A 412 23.00 -4.27 22.93
N ALA A 413 24.06 -4.47 23.65
CA ALA A 413 24.01 -4.57 25.11
C ALA A 413 23.53 -3.24 25.73
N ASP A 414 24.04 -2.11 25.26
CA ASP A 414 23.59 -0.77 25.67
C ASP A 414 22.12 -0.52 25.30
N ALA A 415 21.65 -1.12 24.22
CA ALA A 415 20.24 -1.07 23.79
C ALA A 415 19.34 -2.12 24.47
N GLY A 416 19.88 -2.87 25.45
CA GLY A 416 19.14 -3.81 26.29
C GLY A 416 18.98 -5.22 25.72
N PHE A 417 19.87 -5.65 24.81
CA PHE A 417 19.93 -7.02 24.31
C PHE A 417 21.24 -7.70 24.73
N ASP A 418 21.14 -8.68 25.65
CA ASP A 418 22.29 -9.44 26.13
C ASP A 418 22.53 -10.66 25.23
N LEU A 419 23.70 -10.69 24.60
CA LEU A 419 24.15 -11.82 23.76
C LEU A 419 24.63 -13.03 24.56
N ALA A 420 24.78 -12.90 25.90
CA ALA A 420 25.27 -13.94 26.78
C ALA A 420 24.16 -14.74 27.49
N ALA A 421 22.91 -14.43 27.25
CA ALA A 421 21.73 -15.05 27.88
C ALA A 421 21.26 -16.32 27.15
#